data_733c92817cef6aaf471712e22a9cd5a3
#
_entry.id   733c92817cef6aaf471712e22a9cd5a3
#
_cell.length_a   1.000
_cell.length_b   1.000
_cell.length_c   1.000
_cell.angle_alpha   90.00
_cell.angle_beta   90.00
_cell.angle_gamma   90.00
#
_symmetry.space_group_name_H-M   'P 1'
#
loop_
_entity.id
_entity.type
_entity.pdbx_description
1 polymer ?
#
loop_
_entity_poly.entity_id
_entity_poly.type
_entity_poly.pdbx_seq_one_letter_code
_entity_poly.pdbx_strand_id
1 'polypeptide(L)'
;MNLDPEYVAKFAAWQDSFPRFVRETIPDFKATAQQLRGMEELSNLINAKMKVSRGEKLTATEEEYAKKIGLSIMAGKGPGKDTFLALCIIYFLCCFPHSKIPCTAPTGHQLRDVLWSEINKWLRQSKVKDWLTWQSDKVFFTEAEGKEWFAVARTCNPRATAEEQAETLSGFHEDFMIVGIDEASRVPDPVYRTLEGTLTGTCNLILIIFNPTRTKGFAIESHGKDRHRFVALRWNAEESENVKPAQIEFMAKKYGTDSNMYRIFVLGLPPMSGEKLLIEWDWAETAIDRDVAALPTDPVIFGIDIGAGGDASVIVVRRGPVVEKILSNDTSESEVLTGWILKYIFDYEPAMVIIDVLGPGWGIEGNIRARCRETIVIGVNVAEASSQEMRFDRLRDELCWNLRETFEKRAISIPDDPLLIGEMTSLKYNDETMNGKIKVESKRDLKKRGIESPNRFDALCYTEYYGYEMLRKMTGTKGRDNWRKKAESTWRTV
;
A
#
# COMPACT_ATOMS: atom_id res chain seq x y z
N MET A 1 19.67 -34.87 -20.22
CA MET A 1 18.25 -34.56 -20.02
C MET A 1 17.39 -35.68 -20.61
N ASN A 2 16.88 -36.61 -19.80
CA ASN A 2 15.91 -37.61 -20.27
C ASN A 2 14.49 -37.02 -20.22
N LEU A 3 14.23 -36.02 -21.05
CA LEU A 3 12.88 -35.52 -21.21
C LEU A 3 12.04 -36.49 -22.02
N ASP A 4 10.79 -36.68 -21.62
CA ASP A 4 9.83 -37.46 -22.39
C ASP A 4 9.82 -36.95 -23.85
N PRO A 5 9.99 -37.84 -24.86
CA PRO A 5 9.98 -37.42 -26.27
C PRO A 5 8.77 -36.57 -26.68
N GLU A 6 7.62 -36.75 -26.02
CA GLU A 6 6.43 -35.95 -26.25
C GLU A 6 6.68 -34.47 -25.89
N TYR A 7 7.41 -34.20 -24.81
CA TYR A 7 7.71 -32.83 -24.41
C TYR A 7 8.80 -32.19 -25.27
N VAL A 8 9.80 -32.98 -25.72
CA VAL A 8 10.83 -32.48 -26.64
C VAL A 8 10.22 -31.93 -27.93
N ALA A 9 9.20 -32.61 -28.47
CA ALA A 9 8.49 -32.15 -29.68
C ALA A 9 7.69 -30.86 -29.46
N LYS A 10 7.28 -30.57 -28.23
CA LYS A 10 6.49 -29.39 -27.86
C LYS A 10 7.35 -28.22 -27.42
N PHE A 11 8.62 -28.45 -27.09
CA PHE A 11 9.51 -27.47 -26.45
C PHE A 11 9.66 -26.17 -27.25
N ALA A 12 9.94 -26.26 -28.54
CA ALA A 12 10.07 -25.07 -29.40
C ALA A 12 8.77 -24.25 -29.43
N ALA A 13 7.62 -24.95 -29.53
CA ALA A 13 6.32 -24.28 -29.52
C ALA A 13 5.95 -23.64 -28.18
N TRP A 14 6.48 -24.14 -27.07
CA TRP A 14 6.34 -23.54 -25.74
C TRP A 14 7.27 -22.35 -25.57
N GLN A 15 8.50 -22.41 -26.08
CA GLN A 15 9.40 -21.25 -26.09
C GLN A 15 8.75 -20.06 -26.81
N ASP A 16 8.10 -20.31 -27.92
CA ASP A 16 7.45 -19.27 -28.73
C ASP A 16 6.14 -18.73 -28.13
N SER A 17 5.51 -19.49 -27.21
CA SER A 17 4.18 -19.13 -26.70
C SER A 17 3.95 -19.49 -25.24
N PHE A 18 4.07 -18.50 -24.36
CA PHE A 18 3.73 -18.62 -22.94
C PHE A 18 2.28 -19.04 -22.69
N PRO A 19 1.24 -18.49 -23.39
CA PRO A 19 -0.12 -18.99 -23.26
C PRO A 19 -0.27 -20.47 -23.60
N ARG A 20 0.44 -20.95 -24.62
CA ARG A 20 0.42 -22.36 -25.01
C ARG A 20 1.05 -23.25 -23.95
N PHE A 21 2.20 -22.85 -23.41
CA PHE A 21 2.86 -23.56 -22.31
C PHE A 21 1.89 -23.73 -21.13
N VAL A 22 1.28 -22.64 -20.66
CA VAL A 22 0.36 -22.67 -19.51
C VAL A 22 -0.84 -23.59 -19.80
N ARG A 23 -1.48 -23.46 -20.95
CA ARG A 23 -2.65 -24.26 -21.32
C ARG A 23 -2.33 -25.76 -21.38
N GLU A 24 -1.16 -26.15 -21.89
CA GLU A 24 -0.78 -27.55 -22.06
C GLU A 24 -0.20 -28.18 -20.80
N THR A 25 0.46 -27.38 -19.94
CA THR A 25 1.13 -27.90 -18.73
C THR A 25 0.32 -27.69 -17.45
N ILE A 26 -0.60 -26.72 -17.40
CA ILE A 26 -1.42 -26.39 -16.22
C ILE A 26 -2.91 -26.32 -16.65
N PRO A 27 -3.54 -27.44 -17.00
CA PRO A 27 -4.86 -27.47 -17.65
C PRO A 27 -5.99 -26.90 -16.78
N ASP A 28 -5.85 -26.91 -15.46
CA ASP A 28 -6.84 -26.38 -14.53
C ASP A 28 -6.76 -24.86 -14.37
N PHE A 29 -5.73 -24.23 -14.88
CA PHE A 29 -5.60 -22.76 -14.86
C PHE A 29 -6.41 -22.14 -15.99
N LYS A 30 -7.28 -21.22 -15.62
CA LYS A 30 -8.05 -20.39 -16.57
C LYS A 30 -7.56 -18.97 -16.51
N ALA A 31 -6.80 -18.56 -17.53
CA ALA A 31 -6.33 -17.20 -17.63
C ALA A 31 -7.48 -16.22 -17.88
N THR A 32 -7.52 -15.11 -17.17
CA THR A 32 -8.37 -13.97 -17.50
C THR A 32 -7.90 -13.33 -18.81
N ALA A 33 -8.78 -12.53 -19.45
CA ALA A 33 -8.40 -11.80 -20.66
C ALA A 33 -7.15 -10.91 -20.45
N GLN A 34 -7.04 -10.28 -19.28
CA GLN A 34 -5.88 -9.44 -18.93
C GLN A 34 -4.60 -10.27 -18.75
N GLN A 35 -4.68 -11.42 -18.09
CA GLN A 35 -3.55 -12.34 -17.93
C GLN A 35 -3.11 -12.93 -19.27
N LEU A 36 -4.06 -13.34 -20.11
CA LEU A 36 -3.76 -13.86 -21.45
C LEU A 36 -3.02 -12.84 -22.28
N ARG A 37 -3.50 -11.60 -22.31
CA ARG A 37 -2.81 -10.50 -22.99
C ARG A 37 -1.39 -10.29 -22.44
N GLY A 38 -1.21 -10.32 -21.11
CA GLY A 38 0.12 -10.22 -20.50
C GLY A 38 1.07 -11.32 -20.96
N MET A 39 0.56 -12.56 -21.07
CA MET A 39 1.33 -13.71 -21.55
C MET A 39 1.71 -13.58 -23.02
N GLU A 40 0.80 -13.10 -23.87
CA GLU A 40 1.05 -12.83 -25.30
C GLU A 40 2.10 -11.75 -25.50
N GLU A 41 1.99 -10.65 -24.76
CA GLU A 41 2.96 -9.55 -24.82
C GLU A 41 4.36 -9.95 -24.36
N LEU A 42 4.45 -10.79 -23.31
CA LEU A 42 5.74 -11.35 -22.89
C LEU A 42 6.33 -12.29 -23.94
N SER A 43 5.50 -13.14 -24.60
CA SER A 43 5.93 -13.97 -25.71
C SER A 43 6.48 -13.14 -26.86
N ASN A 44 5.80 -12.03 -27.22
CA ASN A 44 6.25 -11.12 -28.29
C ASN A 44 7.60 -10.49 -27.98
N LEU A 45 7.83 -10.08 -26.71
CA LEU A 45 9.13 -9.56 -26.25
C LEU A 45 10.23 -10.60 -26.38
N ILE A 46 9.99 -11.81 -25.89
CA ILE A 46 10.96 -12.92 -25.94
C ILE A 46 11.27 -13.27 -27.40
N ASN A 47 10.25 -13.48 -28.22
CA ASN A 47 10.42 -13.86 -29.63
C ASN A 47 11.19 -12.83 -30.44
N ALA A 48 10.93 -11.52 -30.23
CA ALA A 48 11.67 -10.47 -30.88
C ALA A 48 13.17 -10.51 -30.52
N LYS A 49 13.51 -10.69 -29.23
CA LYS A 49 14.90 -10.81 -28.78
C LYS A 49 15.58 -12.07 -29.32
N MET A 50 14.87 -13.20 -29.33
CA MET A 50 15.38 -14.47 -29.90
C MET A 50 15.64 -14.35 -31.41
N LYS A 51 14.82 -13.65 -32.17
CA LYS A 51 15.06 -13.38 -33.58
C LYS A 51 16.30 -12.51 -33.79
N VAL A 52 16.48 -11.46 -32.96
CA VAL A 52 17.70 -10.64 -32.99
C VAL A 52 18.95 -11.51 -32.79
N SER A 53 18.94 -12.38 -31.78
CA SER A 53 20.09 -13.24 -31.46
C SER A 53 20.45 -14.23 -32.57
N ARG A 54 19.43 -14.65 -33.36
CA ARG A 54 19.61 -15.56 -34.51
C ARG A 54 19.95 -14.82 -35.80
N GLY A 55 20.01 -13.48 -35.80
CA GLY A 55 20.22 -12.65 -36.99
C GLY A 55 19.06 -12.68 -37.97
N GLU A 56 17.86 -13.02 -37.53
CA GLU A 56 16.66 -13.06 -38.36
C GLU A 56 16.15 -11.66 -38.68
N LYS A 57 15.52 -11.49 -39.86
CA LYS A 57 14.91 -10.23 -40.25
C LYS A 57 13.64 -9.99 -39.39
N LEU A 58 13.54 -8.82 -38.80
CA LEU A 58 12.40 -8.40 -37.99
C LEU A 58 11.39 -7.63 -38.86
N THR A 59 10.12 -7.74 -38.50
CA THR A 59 9.08 -6.80 -38.92
C THR A 59 9.21 -5.51 -38.09
N ALA A 60 8.59 -4.41 -38.57
CA ALA A 60 8.60 -3.13 -37.84
C ALA A 60 8.07 -3.25 -36.41
N THR A 61 7.04 -4.09 -36.18
CA THR A 61 6.49 -4.36 -34.86
C THR A 61 7.49 -5.11 -33.97
N GLU A 62 8.17 -6.12 -34.50
CA GLU A 62 9.20 -6.89 -33.77
C GLU A 62 10.41 -6.03 -33.44
N GLU A 63 10.79 -5.09 -34.32
CA GLU A 63 11.85 -4.11 -34.02
C GLU A 63 11.50 -3.24 -32.81
N GLU A 64 10.24 -2.84 -32.66
CA GLU A 64 9.77 -2.10 -31.49
C GLU A 64 9.80 -2.96 -30.20
N TYR A 65 9.41 -4.23 -30.28
CA TYR A 65 9.55 -5.14 -29.14
C TYR A 65 11.01 -5.39 -28.76
N ALA A 66 11.89 -5.57 -29.73
CA ALA A 66 13.31 -5.85 -29.50
C ALA A 66 14.03 -4.72 -28.73
N LYS A 67 13.61 -3.47 -28.91
CA LYS A 67 14.15 -2.31 -28.19
C LYS A 67 13.71 -2.23 -26.74
N LYS A 68 12.63 -2.92 -26.35
CA LYS A 68 12.09 -2.85 -25.00
C LYS A 68 12.91 -3.71 -24.04
N ILE A 69 13.02 -3.26 -22.79
CA ILE A 69 13.75 -3.95 -21.72
C ILE A 69 12.85 -4.81 -20.84
N GLY A 70 11.53 -4.75 -21.01
CA GLY A 70 10.65 -5.56 -20.20
C GLY A 70 9.17 -5.28 -20.32
N LEU A 71 8.42 -5.92 -19.45
CA LEU A 71 6.97 -5.81 -19.28
C LEU A 71 6.66 -5.18 -17.92
N SER A 72 5.81 -4.18 -17.91
CA SER A 72 5.34 -3.52 -16.68
C SER A 72 3.82 -3.60 -16.57
N ILE A 73 3.33 -4.17 -15.48
CA ILE A 73 1.91 -4.38 -15.20
C ILE A 73 1.50 -3.57 -13.98
N MET A 74 0.77 -2.49 -14.22
CA MET A 74 0.14 -1.67 -13.21
C MET A 74 -1.29 -2.17 -12.99
N ALA A 75 -1.61 -2.65 -11.78
CA ALA A 75 -2.83 -3.40 -11.53
C ALA A 75 -3.63 -2.91 -10.32
N GLY A 76 -4.96 -3.08 -10.37
CA GLY A 76 -5.81 -3.09 -9.17
C GLY A 76 -5.54 -4.32 -8.29
N LYS A 77 -6.31 -4.48 -7.20
CA LYS A 77 -6.29 -5.69 -6.36
C LYS A 77 -7.18 -6.78 -6.96
N GLY A 78 -6.66 -8.00 -7.03
CA GLY A 78 -7.42 -9.18 -7.42
C GLY A 78 -7.33 -9.65 -8.87
N PRO A 79 -6.84 -8.88 -9.88
CA PRO A 79 -6.70 -9.38 -11.25
C PRO A 79 -5.74 -10.57 -11.44
N GLY A 80 -4.95 -10.93 -10.40
CA GLY A 80 -4.08 -12.10 -10.44
C GLY A 80 -2.67 -11.82 -10.96
N LYS A 81 -2.10 -10.66 -10.61
CA LYS A 81 -0.72 -10.27 -10.97
C LYS A 81 0.32 -11.23 -10.41
N ASP A 82 0.14 -11.69 -9.15
CA ASP A 82 1.08 -12.58 -8.47
C ASP A 82 1.08 -13.97 -9.12
N THR A 83 -0.09 -14.49 -9.47
CA THR A 83 -0.25 -15.71 -10.26
C THR A 83 0.44 -15.60 -11.62
N PHE A 84 0.30 -14.46 -12.31
CA PHE A 84 0.96 -14.22 -13.58
C PHE A 84 2.50 -14.29 -13.46
N LEU A 85 3.08 -13.62 -12.45
CA LEU A 85 4.52 -13.67 -12.19
C LEU A 85 4.98 -15.09 -11.84
N ALA A 86 4.22 -15.82 -11.00
CA ALA A 86 4.52 -17.20 -10.64
C ALA A 86 4.55 -18.14 -11.87
N LEU A 87 3.56 -18.02 -12.74
CA LEU A 87 3.49 -18.80 -13.99
C LEU A 87 4.61 -18.42 -14.96
N CYS A 88 4.98 -17.13 -15.02
CA CYS A 88 6.10 -16.66 -15.82
C CYS A 88 7.43 -17.31 -15.36
N ILE A 89 7.65 -17.40 -14.05
CA ILE A 89 8.85 -18.04 -13.47
C ILE A 89 8.89 -19.52 -13.85
N ILE A 90 7.79 -20.26 -13.69
CA ILE A 90 7.70 -21.67 -14.07
C ILE A 90 7.97 -21.85 -15.59
N TYR A 91 7.30 -21.05 -16.42
CA TYR A 91 7.47 -21.05 -17.87
C TYR A 91 8.93 -20.84 -18.28
N PHE A 92 9.54 -19.78 -17.74
CA PHE A 92 10.90 -19.41 -18.15
C PHE A 92 11.94 -20.41 -17.69
N LEU A 93 11.81 -20.95 -16.46
CA LEU A 93 12.67 -22.06 -15.99
C LEU A 93 12.51 -23.34 -16.84
N CYS A 94 11.30 -23.66 -17.29
CA CYS A 94 11.09 -24.86 -18.10
C CYS A 94 11.52 -24.71 -19.56
N CYS A 95 11.41 -23.50 -20.14
CA CYS A 95 11.60 -23.30 -21.57
C CYS A 95 12.95 -22.69 -21.97
N PHE A 96 13.71 -22.11 -21.03
CA PHE A 96 14.99 -21.44 -21.31
C PHE A 96 16.11 -22.03 -20.47
N PRO A 97 16.95 -22.89 -21.08
CA PRO A 97 18.03 -23.59 -20.36
C PRO A 97 19.01 -22.61 -19.69
N HIS A 98 19.50 -22.99 -18.51
CA HIS A 98 20.44 -22.20 -17.69
C HIS A 98 19.92 -20.81 -17.31
N SER A 99 18.58 -20.58 -17.37
CA SER A 99 18.01 -19.29 -17.02
C SER A 99 18.18 -18.93 -15.55
N LYS A 100 18.40 -17.64 -15.27
CA LYS A 100 18.43 -17.08 -13.93
C LYS A 100 17.28 -16.10 -13.74
N ILE A 101 16.53 -16.27 -12.66
CA ILE A 101 15.39 -15.41 -12.38
C ILE A 101 15.51 -14.85 -10.95
N PRO A 102 16.31 -13.80 -10.74
CA PRO A 102 16.28 -13.08 -9.47
C PRO A 102 14.94 -12.36 -9.29
N CYS A 103 14.31 -12.59 -8.14
CA CYS A 103 13.03 -11.95 -7.79
C CYS A 103 13.19 -11.10 -6.55
N THR A 104 12.58 -9.90 -6.54
CA THR A 104 12.57 -9.03 -5.38
C THR A 104 11.19 -8.46 -5.08
N ALA A 105 10.99 -8.08 -3.82
CA ALA A 105 9.86 -7.32 -3.31
C ALA A 105 10.30 -6.48 -2.11
N PRO A 106 9.50 -5.48 -1.68
CA PRO A 106 9.84 -4.61 -0.55
C PRO A 106 10.04 -5.35 0.77
N THR A 107 9.39 -6.51 0.95
CA THR A 107 9.48 -7.30 2.18
C THR A 107 9.72 -8.78 1.90
N GLY A 108 10.40 -9.47 2.83
CA GLY A 108 10.62 -10.92 2.76
C GLY A 108 9.31 -11.72 2.87
N HIS A 109 8.30 -11.19 3.55
CA HIS A 109 6.96 -11.78 3.62
C HIS A 109 6.31 -11.82 2.23
N GLN A 110 6.28 -10.72 1.49
CA GLN A 110 5.71 -10.68 0.13
C GLN A 110 6.38 -11.70 -0.80
N LEU A 111 7.70 -11.83 -0.74
CA LEU A 111 8.40 -12.82 -1.54
C LEU A 111 8.05 -14.25 -1.12
N ARG A 112 8.22 -14.61 0.15
CA ARG A 112 8.12 -16.00 0.61
C ARG A 112 6.69 -16.48 0.76
N ASP A 113 5.85 -15.67 1.39
CA ASP A 113 4.50 -16.11 1.77
C ASP A 113 3.46 -15.86 0.67
N VAL A 114 3.75 -14.91 -0.25
CA VAL A 114 2.87 -14.62 -1.39
C VAL A 114 3.44 -15.24 -2.67
N LEU A 115 4.51 -14.68 -3.24
CA LEU A 115 5.00 -15.11 -4.54
C LEU A 115 5.52 -16.57 -4.54
N TRP A 116 6.37 -16.95 -3.57
CA TRP A 116 6.90 -18.31 -3.50
C TRP A 116 5.83 -19.37 -3.20
N SER A 117 4.86 -19.01 -2.40
CA SER A 117 3.68 -19.86 -2.14
C SER A 117 2.85 -20.05 -3.41
N GLU A 118 2.66 -19.00 -4.19
CA GLU A 118 1.91 -19.07 -5.46
C GLU A 118 2.67 -19.91 -6.51
N ILE A 119 4.01 -19.79 -6.59
CA ILE A 119 4.84 -20.67 -7.46
C ILE A 119 4.65 -22.14 -7.06
N ASN A 120 4.75 -22.46 -5.75
CA ASN A 120 4.58 -23.83 -5.26
C ASN A 120 3.21 -24.41 -5.60
N LYS A 121 2.16 -23.61 -5.42
CA LYS A 121 0.78 -23.99 -5.73
C LYS A 121 0.62 -24.39 -7.19
N TRP A 122 1.08 -23.56 -8.12
CA TRP A 122 0.92 -23.83 -9.55
C TRP A 122 1.90 -24.90 -10.07
N LEU A 123 3.11 -24.96 -9.52
CA LEU A 123 4.05 -26.01 -9.85
C LEU A 123 3.50 -27.40 -9.50
N ARG A 124 2.92 -27.55 -8.30
CA ARG A 124 2.31 -28.82 -7.88
C ARG A 124 1.14 -29.28 -8.77
N GLN A 125 0.42 -28.36 -9.37
CA GLN A 125 -0.68 -28.64 -10.27
C GLN A 125 -0.24 -28.83 -11.73
N SER A 126 1.02 -28.57 -12.03
CA SER A 126 1.55 -28.63 -13.39
C SER A 126 2.01 -30.03 -13.77
N LYS A 127 1.98 -30.34 -15.06
CA LYS A 127 2.56 -31.56 -15.63
C LYS A 127 4.10 -31.58 -15.60
N VAL A 128 4.71 -30.41 -15.38
CA VAL A 128 6.17 -30.23 -15.30
C VAL A 128 6.66 -30.15 -13.85
N LYS A 129 5.85 -30.56 -12.87
CA LYS A 129 6.19 -30.49 -11.44
C LYS A 129 7.49 -31.18 -11.07
N ASP A 130 7.82 -32.28 -11.74
CA ASP A 130 9.02 -33.07 -11.45
C ASP A 130 10.30 -32.49 -12.12
N TRP A 131 10.16 -31.48 -12.96
CA TRP A 131 11.30 -30.80 -13.59
C TRP A 131 11.95 -29.77 -12.66
N LEU A 132 11.17 -29.22 -11.74
CA LEU A 132 11.60 -28.15 -10.85
C LEU A 132 11.56 -28.58 -9.39
N THR A 133 12.62 -28.31 -8.67
CA THR A 133 12.68 -28.45 -7.21
C THR A 133 12.40 -27.11 -6.56
N TRP A 134 11.39 -27.07 -5.68
CA TRP A 134 11.01 -25.90 -4.92
C TRP A 134 11.61 -25.91 -3.51
N GLN A 135 12.19 -24.79 -3.09
CA GLN A 135 12.69 -24.50 -1.74
C GLN A 135 12.14 -23.16 -1.28
N SER A 136 12.31 -22.83 0.00
CA SER A 136 11.73 -21.63 0.62
C SER A 136 12.19 -20.30 0.03
N ASP A 137 13.35 -20.26 -0.62
CA ASP A 137 13.96 -19.07 -1.22
C ASP A 137 14.46 -19.28 -2.64
N LYS A 138 14.35 -20.52 -3.16
CA LYS A 138 14.87 -20.90 -4.47
C LYS A 138 13.98 -21.92 -5.16
N VAL A 139 13.83 -21.78 -6.46
CA VAL A 139 13.20 -22.77 -7.34
C VAL A 139 14.19 -23.04 -8.47
N PHE A 140 14.50 -24.29 -8.74
CA PHE A 140 15.54 -24.60 -9.71
C PHE A 140 15.22 -25.86 -10.53
N PHE A 141 15.82 -25.97 -11.71
CA PHE A 141 15.72 -27.15 -12.52
C PHE A 141 16.40 -28.31 -11.80
N THR A 142 15.68 -29.42 -11.59
CA THR A 142 16.07 -30.49 -10.67
C THR A 142 17.47 -31.07 -11.00
N GLU A 143 17.75 -31.36 -12.29
CA GLU A 143 19.02 -31.88 -12.72
C GLU A 143 20.21 -30.92 -12.60
N ALA A 144 19.95 -29.60 -12.52
CA ALA A 144 20.99 -28.57 -12.36
C ALA A 144 21.41 -28.35 -10.90
N GLU A 145 20.81 -29.05 -9.94
CA GLU A 145 21.11 -28.98 -8.51
C GLU A 145 21.11 -27.53 -7.94
N GLY A 146 20.44 -26.62 -8.62
CA GLY A 146 20.31 -25.22 -8.20
C GLY A 146 21.54 -24.34 -8.35
N LYS A 147 22.57 -24.77 -9.08
CA LYS A 147 23.81 -24.00 -9.25
C LYS A 147 23.74 -22.98 -10.38
N GLU A 148 23.19 -23.38 -11.53
CA GLU A 148 23.27 -22.59 -12.77
C GLU A 148 21.89 -22.24 -13.39
N TRP A 149 20.83 -22.87 -12.94
CA TRP A 149 19.50 -22.76 -13.53
C TRP A 149 18.42 -22.64 -12.45
N PHE A 150 18.05 -21.42 -12.12
CA PHE A 150 17.19 -21.18 -10.96
C PHE A 150 16.46 -19.82 -10.94
N ALA A 151 15.37 -19.77 -10.17
CA ALA A 151 14.81 -18.55 -9.63
C ALA A 151 15.17 -18.42 -8.15
N VAL A 152 15.44 -17.20 -7.67
CA VAL A 152 15.84 -16.94 -6.28
C VAL A 152 15.17 -15.69 -5.73
N ALA A 153 14.70 -15.79 -4.47
CA ALA A 153 14.16 -14.67 -3.72
C ALA A 153 15.29 -13.80 -3.12
N ARG A 154 15.26 -12.51 -3.40
CA ARG A 154 16.18 -11.51 -2.85
C ARG A 154 15.36 -10.37 -2.23
N THR A 155 15.33 -10.28 -0.92
CA THR A 155 14.60 -9.21 -0.24
C THR A 155 15.33 -7.88 -0.41
N CYS A 156 14.65 -6.87 -0.91
CA CYS A 156 15.13 -5.50 -0.87
C CYS A 156 14.76 -4.88 0.48
N ASN A 157 15.77 -4.38 1.22
CA ASN A 157 15.50 -3.63 2.44
C ASN A 157 15.34 -2.12 2.11
N PRO A 158 14.11 -1.56 2.19
CA PRO A 158 13.88 -0.14 1.90
C PRO A 158 14.62 0.83 2.85
N ARG A 159 15.09 0.31 4.00
CA ARG A 159 15.82 1.09 5.02
C ARG A 159 17.34 0.99 4.90
N ALA A 160 17.84 0.15 3.99
CA ALA A 160 19.27 0.02 3.72
C ALA A 160 19.83 1.25 2.99
N THR A 161 21.16 1.38 2.94
CA THR A 161 21.83 2.42 2.15
C THR A 161 21.54 2.24 0.65
N ALA A 162 21.73 3.29 -0.14
CA ALA A 162 21.52 3.22 -1.59
C ALA A 162 22.45 2.19 -2.25
N GLU A 163 23.67 2.03 -1.73
CA GLU A 163 24.65 1.05 -2.17
C GLU A 163 24.17 -0.39 -1.88
N GLU A 164 23.74 -0.67 -0.66
CA GLU A 164 23.19 -1.99 -0.28
C GLU A 164 21.92 -2.32 -1.06
N GLN A 165 21.06 -1.33 -1.31
CA GLN A 165 19.87 -1.51 -2.15
C GLN A 165 20.26 -1.85 -3.58
N ALA A 166 21.26 -1.18 -4.15
CA ALA A 166 21.77 -1.43 -5.48
C ALA A 166 22.37 -2.84 -5.62
N GLU A 167 22.95 -3.39 -4.56
CA GLU A 167 23.53 -4.75 -4.54
C GLU A 167 22.48 -5.87 -4.52
N THR A 168 21.22 -5.57 -4.17
CA THR A 168 20.16 -6.60 -3.99
C THR A 168 20.04 -7.55 -5.19
N LEU A 169 20.13 -7.01 -6.40
CA LEU A 169 19.98 -7.75 -7.66
C LEU A 169 21.25 -7.69 -8.53
N SER A 170 22.37 -7.24 -7.98
CA SER A 170 23.67 -7.21 -8.68
C SER A 170 24.26 -8.61 -8.83
N GLY A 171 25.18 -8.79 -9.80
CA GLY A 171 25.95 -10.02 -9.98
C GLY A 171 25.22 -11.16 -10.70
N PHE A 172 23.99 -10.96 -11.15
CA PHE A 172 23.32 -11.92 -12.02
C PHE A 172 23.62 -11.59 -13.49
N HIS A 173 24.26 -12.53 -14.17
CA HIS A 173 24.53 -12.48 -15.61
C HIS A 173 24.21 -13.84 -16.21
N GLU A 174 23.44 -13.86 -17.27
CA GLU A 174 23.14 -15.06 -18.04
C GLU A 174 22.56 -14.67 -19.40
N ASP A 175 22.63 -15.59 -20.37
CA ASP A 175 22.00 -15.40 -21.67
C ASP A 175 20.48 -15.27 -21.57
N PHE A 176 19.87 -16.04 -20.68
CA PHE A 176 18.45 -16.02 -20.41
C PHE A 176 18.18 -15.56 -18.98
N MET A 177 17.62 -14.37 -18.82
CA MET A 177 17.32 -13.81 -17.52
C MET A 177 16.02 -13.02 -17.50
N ILE A 178 15.18 -13.27 -16.50
CA ILE A 178 14.06 -12.38 -16.13
C ILE A 178 14.27 -11.90 -14.70
N VAL A 179 14.29 -10.59 -14.51
CA VAL A 179 14.25 -10.01 -13.18
C VAL A 179 12.79 -9.77 -12.81
N GLY A 180 12.25 -10.52 -11.85
CA GLY A 180 10.90 -10.40 -11.35
C GLY A 180 10.80 -9.41 -10.19
N ILE A 181 9.98 -8.36 -10.30
CA ILE A 181 9.82 -7.35 -9.25
C ILE A 181 8.35 -7.26 -8.87
N ASP A 182 8.05 -7.77 -7.68
CA ASP A 182 6.70 -7.70 -7.11
C ASP A 182 6.55 -6.46 -6.21
N GLU A 183 5.33 -5.92 -6.14
CA GLU A 183 5.00 -4.67 -5.44
C GLU A 183 6.00 -3.53 -5.76
N ALA A 184 6.36 -3.45 -7.04
CA ALA A 184 7.45 -2.65 -7.56
C ALA A 184 7.36 -1.16 -7.26
N SER A 185 6.17 -0.61 -7.03
CA SER A 185 5.99 0.79 -6.62
C SER A 185 6.68 1.13 -5.29
N ARG A 186 6.88 0.14 -4.42
CA ARG A 186 7.55 0.29 -3.12
C ARG A 186 9.02 -0.12 -3.12
N VAL A 187 9.53 -0.69 -4.21
CA VAL A 187 10.96 -1.02 -4.36
C VAL A 187 11.75 0.27 -4.63
N PRO A 188 12.84 0.54 -3.89
CA PRO A 188 13.63 1.76 -4.06
C PRO A 188 14.30 1.87 -5.43
N ASP A 189 14.37 3.09 -5.97
CA ASP A 189 14.97 3.36 -7.29
C ASP A 189 16.43 2.90 -7.47
N PRO A 190 17.33 2.90 -6.44
CA PRO A 190 18.69 2.36 -6.58
C PRO A 190 18.75 0.91 -7.06
N VAL A 191 17.76 0.06 -6.69
CA VAL A 191 17.66 -1.34 -7.15
C VAL A 191 17.55 -1.41 -8.68
N TYR A 192 16.77 -0.53 -9.27
CA TYR A 192 16.55 -0.53 -10.72
C TYR A 192 17.75 -0.02 -11.51
N ARG A 193 18.53 0.93 -10.97
CA ARG A 193 19.68 1.50 -11.67
C ARG A 193 20.78 0.46 -11.95
N THR A 194 21.00 -0.47 -11.04
CA THR A 194 21.98 -1.55 -11.24
C THR A 194 21.50 -2.60 -12.22
N LEU A 195 20.20 -2.84 -12.29
CA LEU A 195 19.63 -3.83 -13.21
C LEU A 195 19.87 -3.51 -14.67
N GLU A 196 19.82 -2.24 -15.07
CA GLU A 196 20.01 -1.86 -16.46
C GLU A 196 21.41 -2.29 -16.99
N GLY A 197 22.43 -2.24 -16.14
CA GLY A 197 23.78 -2.69 -16.48
C GLY A 197 23.94 -4.21 -16.58
N THR A 198 23.00 -5.01 -16.07
CA THR A 198 23.07 -6.47 -16.09
C THR A 198 22.33 -7.12 -17.26
N LEU A 199 21.55 -6.35 -18.02
CA LEU A 199 20.72 -6.83 -19.15
C LEU A 199 21.54 -6.97 -20.44
N THR A 200 22.58 -7.78 -20.44
CA THR A 200 23.54 -7.91 -21.54
C THR A 200 23.45 -9.23 -22.32
N GLY A 201 22.64 -10.17 -21.85
CA GLY A 201 22.48 -11.48 -22.47
C GLY A 201 21.49 -11.52 -23.63
N THR A 202 21.34 -12.68 -24.22
CA THR A 202 20.51 -12.95 -25.41
C THR A 202 19.05 -12.56 -25.21
N CYS A 203 18.47 -12.93 -24.08
CA CYS A 203 17.10 -12.58 -23.72
C CYS A 203 17.01 -12.20 -22.24
N ASN A 204 17.29 -10.94 -21.94
CA ASN A 204 17.23 -10.39 -20.59
C ASN A 204 16.11 -9.36 -20.50
N LEU A 205 15.20 -9.58 -19.55
CA LEU A 205 13.97 -8.77 -19.37
C LEU A 205 13.76 -8.41 -17.91
N ILE A 206 13.11 -7.27 -17.68
CA ILE A 206 12.57 -6.87 -16.38
C ILE A 206 11.04 -7.06 -16.42
N LEU A 207 10.51 -7.80 -15.46
CA LEU A 207 9.08 -7.98 -15.27
C LEU A 207 8.65 -7.27 -13.99
N ILE A 208 7.92 -6.18 -14.14
CA ILE A 208 7.46 -5.29 -13.05
C ILE A 208 5.96 -5.51 -12.85
N ILE A 209 5.55 -5.88 -11.64
CA ILE A 209 4.14 -5.94 -11.26
C ILE A 209 3.88 -5.13 -9.98
N PHE A 210 2.83 -4.31 -9.97
CA PHE A 210 2.54 -3.45 -8.82
C PHE A 210 1.12 -2.90 -8.77
N ASN A 211 0.70 -2.54 -7.56
CA ASN A 211 -0.37 -1.57 -7.38
C ASN A 211 0.25 -0.16 -7.41
N PRO A 212 -0.32 0.83 -8.12
CA PRO A 212 0.29 2.15 -8.29
C PRO A 212 0.06 3.05 -7.06
N THR A 213 0.72 2.68 -5.95
CA THR A 213 0.59 3.39 -4.66
C THR A 213 1.45 4.65 -4.58
N ARG A 214 2.23 4.98 -5.61
CA ARG A 214 3.05 6.19 -5.68
C ARG A 214 2.74 7.00 -6.92
N THR A 215 3.09 8.30 -6.87
CA THR A 215 2.97 9.22 -7.99
C THR A 215 4.24 9.31 -8.83
N LYS A 216 5.37 8.84 -8.28
CA LYS A 216 6.72 8.92 -8.87
C LYS A 216 7.49 7.62 -8.62
N GLY A 217 8.63 7.49 -9.28
CA GLY A 217 9.55 6.37 -9.16
C GLY A 217 9.55 5.47 -10.38
N PHE A 218 10.56 4.60 -10.49
CA PHE A 218 10.84 3.81 -11.69
C PHE A 218 9.62 3.01 -12.19
N ALA A 219 8.88 2.36 -11.28
CA ALA A 219 7.69 1.58 -11.65
C ALA A 219 6.59 2.46 -12.28
N ILE A 220 6.34 3.66 -11.75
CA ILE A 220 5.37 4.60 -12.32
C ILE A 220 5.89 5.18 -13.65
N GLU A 221 7.18 5.51 -13.71
CA GLU A 221 7.81 6.07 -14.91
C GLU A 221 7.80 5.08 -16.07
N SER A 222 7.79 3.76 -15.83
CA SER A 222 7.62 2.74 -16.87
C SER A 222 6.26 2.81 -17.60
N HIS A 223 5.27 3.48 -17.01
CA HIS A 223 3.97 3.81 -17.64
C HIS A 223 3.89 5.25 -18.14
N GLY A 224 4.86 6.10 -17.79
CA GLY A 224 4.95 7.52 -18.14
C GLY A 224 6.08 7.82 -19.11
N LYS A 225 7.10 8.53 -18.65
CA LYS A 225 8.22 9.01 -19.50
C LYS A 225 9.05 7.88 -20.12
N ASP A 226 9.19 6.75 -19.40
CA ASP A 226 9.97 5.58 -19.84
C ASP A 226 9.12 4.49 -20.52
N ARG A 227 7.85 4.79 -20.83
CA ARG A 227 6.94 3.85 -21.49
C ARG A 227 7.46 3.29 -22.81
N HIS A 228 8.29 4.05 -23.51
CA HIS A 228 8.91 3.60 -24.76
C HIS A 228 9.86 2.40 -24.55
N ARG A 229 10.38 2.20 -23.33
CA ARG A 229 11.28 1.12 -22.95
C ARG A 229 10.56 -0.16 -22.47
N PHE A 230 9.27 -0.07 -22.18
CA PHE A 230 8.47 -1.17 -21.65
C PHE A 230 7.25 -1.48 -22.51
N VAL A 231 6.78 -2.71 -22.45
CA VAL A 231 5.37 -3.01 -22.71
C VAL A 231 4.62 -2.68 -21.42
N ALA A 232 3.82 -1.62 -21.44
CA ALA A 232 3.12 -1.13 -20.26
C ALA A 232 1.63 -1.54 -20.33
N LEU A 233 1.20 -2.39 -19.42
CA LEU A 233 -0.17 -2.89 -19.30
C LEU A 233 -0.83 -2.39 -18.02
N ARG A 234 -2.09 -2.00 -18.14
CA ARG A 234 -2.94 -1.70 -16.99
C ARG A 234 -3.99 -2.79 -16.83
N TRP A 235 -4.09 -3.34 -15.62
CA TRP A 235 -5.11 -4.32 -15.25
C TRP A 235 -6.12 -3.69 -14.30
N ASN A 236 -7.32 -3.44 -14.81
CA ASN A 236 -8.44 -2.90 -14.07
C ASN A 236 -9.23 -4.04 -13.39
N ALA A 237 -9.46 -3.93 -12.09
CA ALA A 237 -10.21 -4.94 -11.35
C ALA A 237 -11.69 -5.05 -11.78
N GLU A 238 -12.29 -3.95 -12.28
CA GLU A 238 -13.65 -3.98 -12.85
C GLU A 238 -13.78 -4.87 -14.09
N GLU A 239 -12.69 -5.00 -14.85
CA GLU A 239 -12.63 -5.75 -16.10
C GLU A 239 -12.12 -7.20 -15.90
N SER A 240 -11.81 -7.58 -14.65
CA SER A 240 -11.19 -8.87 -14.36
C SER A 240 -12.22 -9.92 -13.93
N GLU A 241 -12.21 -11.05 -14.59
CA GLU A 241 -13.05 -12.21 -14.26
C GLU A 241 -12.71 -12.83 -12.90
N ASN A 242 -11.53 -12.51 -12.35
CA ASN A 242 -11.11 -12.95 -11.02
C ASN A 242 -11.73 -12.12 -9.88
N VAL A 243 -12.28 -10.94 -10.18
CA VAL A 243 -12.83 -10.04 -9.18
C VAL A 243 -14.35 -10.08 -9.20
N LYS A 244 -14.94 -10.40 -8.05
CA LYS A 244 -16.41 -10.47 -7.94
C LYS A 244 -17.01 -9.06 -7.98
N PRO A 245 -18.15 -8.85 -8.71
CA PRO A 245 -18.85 -7.56 -8.75
C PRO A 245 -19.15 -7.00 -7.36
N ALA A 246 -19.56 -7.83 -6.41
CA ALA A 246 -19.83 -7.43 -5.04
C ALA A 246 -18.61 -6.80 -4.32
N GLN A 247 -17.38 -7.19 -4.70
CA GLN A 247 -16.16 -6.58 -4.15
C GLN A 247 -15.96 -5.18 -4.73
N ILE A 248 -16.23 -4.98 -6.02
CA ILE A 248 -16.17 -3.66 -6.66
C ILE A 248 -17.22 -2.72 -6.06
N GLU A 249 -18.47 -3.19 -5.90
CA GLU A 249 -19.54 -2.43 -5.25
C GLU A 249 -19.19 -2.05 -3.82
N PHE A 250 -18.62 -2.98 -3.05
CA PHE A 250 -18.15 -2.71 -1.68
C PHE A 250 -17.09 -1.59 -1.67
N MET A 251 -16.09 -1.66 -2.56
CA MET A 251 -15.05 -0.63 -2.66
C MET A 251 -15.61 0.73 -3.09
N ALA A 252 -16.55 0.74 -4.05
CA ALA A 252 -17.22 1.95 -4.50
C ALA A 252 -18.04 2.60 -3.38
N LYS A 253 -18.81 1.80 -2.62
CA LYS A 253 -19.62 2.27 -1.50
C LYS A 253 -18.75 2.80 -0.36
N LYS A 254 -17.68 2.08 -0.03
CA LYS A 254 -16.85 2.38 1.15
C LYS A 254 -15.94 3.60 0.95
N TYR A 255 -15.34 3.73 -0.23
CA TYR A 255 -14.31 4.74 -0.48
C TYR A 255 -14.76 5.83 -1.46
N GLY A 256 -15.84 5.61 -2.20
CA GLY A 256 -16.23 6.45 -3.33
C GLY A 256 -15.43 6.16 -4.60
N THR A 257 -16.07 6.20 -5.75
CA THR A 257 -15.43 5.89 -7.05
C THR A 257 -14.41 6.93 -7.50
N ASP A 258 -14.45 8.13 -6.96
CA ASP A 258 -13.52 9.24 -7.21
C ASP A 258 -12.37 9.33 -6.18
N SER A 259 -12.27 8.38 -5.24
CA SER A 259 -11.22 8.34 -4.24
C SER A 259 -9.90 7.75 -4.77
N ASN A 260 -8.79 8.11 -4.15
CA ASN A 260 -7.50 7.50 -4.44
C ASN A 260 -7.48 6.00 -4.14
N MET A 261 -8.20 5.55 -3.12
CA MET A 261 -8.33 4.11 -2.82
C MET A 261 -8.98 3.33 -3.96
N TYR A 262 -10.08 3.85 -4.53
CA TYR A 262 -10.74 3.22 -5.67
C TYR A 262 -9.85 3.27 -6.91
N ARG A 263 -9.23 4.42 -7.16
CA ARG A 263 -8.35 4.65 -8.28
C ARG A 263 -7.17 3.67 -8.30
N ILE A 264 -6.49 3.48 -7.17
CA ILE A 264 -5.33 2.57 -7.05
C ILE A 264 -5.75 1.11 -7.06
N PHE A 265 -6.66 0.75 -6.16
CA PHE A 265 -6.94 -0.66 -5.88
C PHE A 265 -8.03 -1.29 -6.74
N VAL A 266 -8.81 -0.49 -7.44
CA VAL A 266 -9.81 -0.99 -8.41
C VAL A 266 -9.35 -0.68 -9.83
N LEU A 267 -9.15 0.60 -10.17
CA LEU A 267 -8.83 0.99 -11.54
C LEU A 267 -7.37 0.68 -11.94
N GLY A 268 -6.47 0.40 -10.99
CA GLY A 268 -5.04 0.24 -11.26
C GLY A 268 -4.42 1.51 -11.85
N LEU A 269 -4.77 2.68 -11.32
CA LEU A 269 -4.26 3.98 -11.73
C LEU A 269 -3.54 4.66 -10.57
N PRO A 270 -2.47 5.45 -10.80
CA PRO A 270 -1.79 6.17 -9.73
C PRO A 270 -2.72 7.17 -9.06
N PRO A 271 -2.46 7.53 -7.78
CA PRO A 271 -3.27 8.51 -7.07
C PRO A 271 -3.31 9.85 -7.81
N MET A 272 -4.39 10.56 -7.62
CA MET A 272 -4.49 11.94 -8.13
C MET A 272 -3.45 12.82 -7.44
N SER A 273 -2.79 13.68 -8.20
CA SER A 273 -1.89 14.71 -7.71
C SER A 273 -2.36 16.07 -8.22
N GLY A 274 -2.15 17.13 -7.42
CA GLY A 274 -2.45 18.51 -7.84
C GLY A 274 -3.86 19.02 -7.52
N GLU A 275 -4.75 18.24 -6.90
CA GLU A 275 -5.95 18.76 -6.26
C GLU A 275 -5.62 19.26 -4.85
N LYS A 276 -6.45 20.13 -4.27
CA LYS A 276 -6.34 20.61 -2.88
C LYS A 276 -6.70 19.50 -1.89
N LEU A 277 -5.94 18.38 -1.90
CA LEU A 277 -6.09 17.30 -0.94
C LEU A 277 -5.55 17.73 0.42
N LEU A 278 -6.26 17.39 1.48
CA LEU A 278 -5.85 17.74 2.83
C LEU A 278 -4.56 16.99 3.20
N ILE A 279 -4.53 15.67 2.97
CA ILE A 279 -3.34 14.83 3.12
C ILE A 279 -2.98 14.24 1.75
N GLU A 280 -1.78 14.54 1.28
CA GLU A 280 -1.26 13.96 0.05
C GLU A 280 -1.04 12.45 0.21
N TRP A 281 -1.29 11.69 -0.85
CA TRP A 281 -1.09 10.23 -0.81
C TRP A 281 0.34 9.83 -0.40
N ASP A 282 1.34 10.50 -0.97
CA ASP A 282 2.75 10.21 -0.67
C ASP A 282 3.10 10.45 0.81
N TRP A 283 2.46 11.43 1.47
CA TRP A 283 2.65 11.67 2.90
C TRP A 283 2.06 10.55 3.74
N ALA A 284 0.83 10.12 3.39
CA ALA A 284 0.16 9.01 4.06
C ALA A 284 0.95 7.71 3.92
N GLU A 285 1.36 7.36 2.70
CA GLU A 285 2.12 6.14 2.44
C GLU A 285 3.46 6.13 3.18
N THR A 286 4.19 7.25 3.19
CA THR A 286 5.48 7.34 3.89
C THR A 286 5.34 7.38 5.41
N ALA A 287 4.16 7.59 5.96
CA ALA A 287 3.88 7.53 7.39
C ALA A 287 3.56 6.12 7.89
N ILE A 288 3.22 5.17 6.99
CA ILE A 288 2.91 3.79 7.37
C ILE A 288 4.16 3.14 7.96
N ASP A 289 4.03 2.61 9.18
CA ASP A 289 5.09 1.92 9.94
C ASP A 289 6.44 2.64 9.87
N ARG A 290 6.39 3.97 9.82
CA ARG A 290 7.59 4.79 9.75
C ARG A 290 8.47 4.55 10.98
N ASP A 291 9.78 4.48 10.76
CA ASP A 291 10.78 4.34 11.81
C ASP A 291 10.95 5.65 12.60
N VAL A 292 9.96 5.95 13.43
CA VAL A 292 9.97 7.03 14.41
C VAL A 292 9.70 6.41 15.76
N ALA A 293 10.65 6.50 16.66
CA ALA A 293 10.49 5.92 18.00
C ALA A 293 9.74 6.88 18.93
N ALA A 294 8.67 6.38 19.54
CA ALA A 294 8.11 7.02 20.72
C ALA A 294 9.06 6.86 21.91
N LEU A 295 9.29 7.92 22.66
CA LEU A 295 10.06 7.85 23.89
C LEU A 295 9.19 7.21 25.01
N PRO A 296 9.78 6.46 25.94
CA PRO A 296 9.02 5.94 27.09
C PRO A 296 8.33 7.01 27.93
N THR A 297 8.86 8.25 27.86
CA THR A 297 8.32 9.43 28.56
C THR A 297 7.23 10.16 27.78
N ASP A 298 6.98 9.76 26.51
CA ASP A 298 5.93 10.39 25.73
C ASP A 298 4.55 9.97 26.26
N PRO A 299 3.62 10.95 26.42
CA PRO A 299 2.29 10.65 26.92
C PRO A 299 1.48 9.84 25.91
N VAL A 300 0.69 8.91 26.42
CA VAL A 300 -0.38 8.29 25.65
C VAL A 300 -1.58 9.23 25.62
N ILE A 301 -2.14 9.44 24.43
CA ILE A 301 -3.31 10.28 24.19
C ILE A 301 -4.34 9.47 23.44
N PHE A 302 -5.58 9.62 23.82
CA PHE A 302 -6.71 9.11 23.07
C PHE A 302 -7.42 10.26 22.34
N GLY A 303 -7.62 10.10 21.04
CA GLY A 303 -8.59 10.87 20.28
C GLY A 303 -9.81 9.98 20.03
N ILE A 304 -11.01 10.46 20.35
CA ILE A 304 -12.23 9.66 20.30
C ILE A 304 -13.31 10.38 19.48
N ASP A 305 -13.73 9.75 18.39
CA ASP A 305 -14.92 10.15 17.63
C ASP A 305 -16.08 9.21 17.98
N ILE A 306 -17.21 9.78 18.41
CA ILE A 306 -18.39 9.01 18.81
C ILE A 306 -19.37 8.93 17.64
N GLY A 307 -19.60 7.72 17.16
CA GLY A 307 -20.56 7.44 16.10
C GLY A 307 -22.01 7.68 16.55
N ALA A 308 -22.76 8.42 15.76
CA ALA A 308 -24.19 8.69 16.00
C ALA A 308 -25.05 7.75 15.15
N GLY A 309 -25.42 6.59 15.70
CA GLY A 309 -26.47 5.71 15.18
C GLY A 309 -26.33 5.31 13.71
N GLY A 310 -25.29 4.55 13.37
CA GLY A 310 -24.97 4.06 12.02
C GLY A 310 -23.51 4.20 11.64
N ASP A 311 -22.78 5.11 12.28
CA ASP A 311 -21.33 5.27 12.12
C ASP A 311 -20.60 4.62 13.31
N ALA A 312 -19.46 3.97 13.07
CA ALA A 312 -18.64 3.40 14.11
C ALA A 312 -18.01 4.46 15.01
N SER A 313 -17.99 4.22 16.32
CA SER A 313 -17.17 4.99 17.25
C SER A 313 -15.71 4.54 17.17
N VAL A 314 -14.77 5.47 17.21
CA VAL A 314 -13.35 5.20 17.03
C VAL A 314 -12.51 5.74 18.18
N ILE A 315 -11.56 4.95 18.67
CA ILE A 315 -10.47 5.39 19.54
C ILE A 315 -9.16 5.30 18.77
N VAL A 316 -8.44 6.41 18.68
CA VAL A 316 -7.05 6.44 18.23
C VAL A 316 -6.16 6.53 19.46
N VAL A 317 -5.27 5.54 19.63
CA VAL A 317 -4.25 5.49 20.67
C VAL A 317 -2.96 6.01 20.10
N ARG A 318 -2.47 7.15 20.57
CA ARG A 318 -1.24 7.79 20.09
C ARG A 318 -0.26 7.99 21.24
N ARG A 319 0.99 7.59 21.03
CA ARG A 319 2.12 7.91 21.93
C ARG A 319 3.14 8.77 21.22
N GLY A 320 3.22 10.03 21.59
CA GLY A 320 4.11 10.96 20.93
C GLY A 320 3.88 11.00 19.40
N PRO A 321 4.90 10.70 18.58
CA PRO A 321 4.77 10.68 17.13
C PRO A 321 4.13 9.38 16.57
N VAL A 322 3.85 8.35 17.40
CA VAL A 322 3.41 7.03 16.93
C VAL A 322 1.93 6.80 17.25
N VAL A 323 1.15 6.48 16.23
CA VAL A 323 -0.20 5.92 16.39
C VAL A 323 -0.05 4.43 16.63
N GLU A 324 -0.18 4.02 17.90
CA GLU A 324 0.02 2.63 18.30
C GLU A 324 -1.14 1.73 17.89
N LYS A 325 -2.38 2.27 17.91
CA LYS A 325 -3.59 1.48 17.63
C LYS A 325 -4.78 2.34 17.23
N ILE A 326 -5.63 1.76 16.39
CA ILE A 326 -6.94 2.31 16.03
C ILE A 326 -7.97 1.23 16.37
N LEU A 327 -8.97 1.60 17.15
CA LEU A 327 -10.02 0.72 17.64
C LEU A 327 -11.37 1.25 17.20
N SER A 328 -12.26 0.38 16.76
CA SER A 328 -13.62 0.76 16.36
C SER A 328 -14.67 -0.11 17.04
N ASN A 329 -15.84 0.47 17.27
CA ASN A 329 -17.00 -0.18 17.87
C ASN A 329 -18.28 0.35 17.22
N ASP A 330 -19.12 -0.54 16.73
CA ASP A 330 -20.35 -0.22 15.98
C ASP A 330 -21.60 -0.15 16.89
N THR A 331 -21.43 -0.29 18.22
CA THR A 331 -22.58 -0.23 19.13
C THR A 331 -23.17 1.17 19.22
N SER A 332 -24.50 1.25 19.21
CA SER A 332 -25.25 2.48 19.48
C SER A 332 -25.61 2.64 20.96
N GLU A 333 -25.34 1.64 21.82
CA GLU A 333 -25.66 1.65 23.24
C GLU A 333 -24.62 2.45 24.03
N SER A 334 -25.00 3.61 24.54
CA SER A 334 -24.13 4.55 25.26
C SER A 334 -23.41 3.92 26.46
N GLU A 335 -24.07 3.06 27.23
CA GLU A 335 -23.46 2.37 28.40
C GLU A 335 -22.42 1.35 27.97
N VAL A 336 -22.70 0.56 26.92
CA VAL A 336 -21.76 -0.41 26.35
C VAL A 336 -20.54 0.33 25.80
N LEU A 337 -20.75 1.41 25.06
CA LEU A 337 -19.69 2.21 24.50
C LEU A 337 -18.84 2.88 25.59
N THR A 338 -19.46 3.42 26.64
CA THR A 338 -18.76 3.96 27.81
C THR A 338 -17.89 2.90 28.47
N GLY A 339 -18.43 1.69 28.70
CA GLY A 339 -17.68 0.56 29.25
C GLY A 339 -16.48 0.15 28.40
N TRP A 340 -16.67 0.14 27.08
CA TRP A 340 -15.62 -0.16 26.11
C TRP A 340 -14.49 0.89 26.15
N ILE A 341 -14.81 2.18 26.20
CA ILE A 341 -13.81 3.25 26.30
C ILE A 341 -13.06 3.16 27.62
N LEU A 342 -13.76 2.96 28.76
CA LEU A 342 -13.18 2.83 30.08
C LEU A 342 -12.20 1.64 30.19
N LYS A 343 -12.51 0.52 29.53
CA LYS A 343 -11.59 -0.62 29.44
C LYS A 343 -10.26 -0.20 28.84
N TYR A 344 -10.28 0.50 27.70
CA TYR A 344 -9.02 0.92 27.06
C TYR A 344 -8.31 2.04 27.83
N ILE A 345 -9.04 2.92 28.50
CA ILE A 345 -8.42 3.89 29.42
C ILE A 345 -7.67 3.16 30.54
N PHE A 346 -8.23 2.08 31.07
CA PHE A 346 -7.58 1.26 32.08
C PHE A 346 -6.37 0.50 31.53
N ASP A 347 -6.49 -0.07 30.33
CA ASP A 347 -5.43 -0.88 29.70
C ASP A 347 -4.21 -0.05 29.26
N TYR A 348 -4.42 1.20 28.83
CA TYR A 348 -3.36 2.06 28.28
C TYR A 348 -2.94 3.22 29.19
N GLU A 349 -3.68 3.50 30.25
CA GLU A 349 -3.46 4.61 31.19
C GLU A 349 -3.13 5.95 30.49
N PRO A 350 -3.99 6.43 29.55
CA PRO A 350 -3.69 7.65 28.80
C PRO A 350 -3.58 8.84 29.73
N ALA A 351 -2.60 9.70 29.46
CA ALA A 351 -2.48 10.99 30.16
C ALA A 351 -3.66 11.90 29.84
N MET A 352 -4.23 11.77 28.64
CA MET A 352 -5.32 12.60 28.16
C MET A 352 -6.24 11.82 27.22
N VAL A 353 -7.54 12.10 27.33
CA VAL A 353 -8.61 11.65 26.43
C VAL A 353 -9.29 12.88 25.85
N ILE A 354 -9.29 12.99 24.55
CA ILE A 354 -9.96 14.08 23.80
C ILE A 354 -11.11 13.45 23.03
N ILE A 355 -12.33 13.89 23.35
CA ILE A 355 -13.56 13.29 22.83
C ILE A 355 -14.47 14.37 22.23
N ASP A 356 -15.00 14.13 21.00
CA ASP A 356 -16.00 15.00 20.42
C ASP A 356 -17.31 14.92 21.21
N VAL A 357 -17.79 16.08 21.66
CA VAL A 357 -19.02 16.20 22.47
C VAL A 357 -20.26 16.56 21.63
N LEU A 358 -20.15 16.61 20.30
CA LEU A 358 -21.33 16.81 19.46
C LEU A 358 -22.24 15.58 19.49
N GLY A 359 -23.52 15.80 19.70
CA GLY A 359 -24.53 14.74 19.77
C GLY A 359 -24.33 13.81 20.98
N PRO A 360 -24.25 12.46 20.77
CA PRO A 360 -24.16 11.49 21.85
C PRO A 360 -22.87 11.57 22.68
N GLY A 361 -21.82 12.20 22.13
CA GLY A 361 -20.52 12.34 22.80
C GLY A 361 -20.57 13.09 24.13
N TRP A 362 -21.50 14.04 24.29
CA TRP A 362 -21.64 14.81 25.52
C TRP A 362 -21.96 13.96 26.75
N GLY A 363 -22.90 13.02 26.65
CA GLY A 363 -23.26 12.13 27.75
C GLY A 363 -22.17 11.13 28.10
N ILE A 364 -21.47 10.62 27.08
CA ILE A 364 -20.36 9.64 27.23
C ILE A 364 -19.16 10.32 27.88
N GLU A 365 -18.80 11.53 27.48
CA GLU A 365 -17.71 12.33 28.05
C GLU A 365 -17.93 12.56 29.55
N GLY A 366 -19.11 13.00 29.95
CA GLY A 366 -19.45 13.19 31.36
C GLY A 366 -19.33 11.92 32.21
N ASN A 367 -19.78 10.77 31.68
CA ASN A 367 -19.66 9.46 32.32
C ASN A 367 -18.20 9.00 32.47
N ILE A 368 -17.35 9.21 31.48
CA ILE A 368 -15.92 8.87 31.52
C ILE A 368 -15.22 9.76 32.54
N ARG A 369 -15.45 11.07 32.50
CA ARG A 369 -14.87 12.05 33.44
C ARG A 369 -15.20 11.72 34.90
N ALA A 370 -16.43 11.31 35.18
CA ALA A 370 -16.87 10.95 36.51
C ALA A 370 -16.16 9.69 37.07
N ARG A 371 -15.78 8.76 36.17
CA ARG A 371 -15.19 7.46 36.53
C ARG A 371 -13.65 7.41 36.46
N CYS A 372 -13.04 8.33 35.68
CA CYS A 372 -11.58 8.41 35.48
C CYS A 372 -11.00 9.65 36.16
N ARG A 373 -10.48 9.49 37.39
CA ARG A 373 -9.90 10.61 38.15
C ARG A 373 -8.43 10.90 37.78
N GLU A 374 -7.73 9.94 37.25
CA GLU A 374 -6.29 10.05 36.93
C GLU A 374 -6.00 10.49 35.51
N THR A 375 -6.94 10.29 34.60
CA THR A 375 -6.86 10.71 33.20
C THR A 375 -7.53 12.06 33.01
N ILE A 376 -6.90 12.95 32.25
CA ILE A 376 -7.49 14.23 31.89
C ILE A 376 -8.48 13.98 30.74
N VAL A 377 -9.78 14.19 30.97
CA VAL A 377 -10.81 14.01 29.94
C VAL A 377 -11.27 15.40 29.46
N ILE A 378 -11.16 15.62 28.17
CA ILE A 378 -11.51 16.88 27.50
C ILE A 378 -12.59 16.62 26.46
N GLY A 379 -13.75 17.22 26.68
CA GLY A 379 -14.81 17.31 25.69
C GLY A 379 -14.50 18.43 24.70
N VAL A 380 -14.50 18.16 23.42
CA VAL A 380 -14.22 19.13 22.36
C VAL A 380 -15.44 19.32 21.47
N ASN A 381 -15.91 20.54 21.34
CA ASN A 381 -16.93 20.89 20.35
C ASN A 381 -16.22 21.36 19.07
N VAL A 382 -16.07 20.48 18.11
CA VAL A 382 -15.34 20.77 16.86
C VAL A 382 -16.06 21.77 15.95
N ALA A 383 -17.32 22.11 16.23
CA ALA A 383 -18.08 23.14 15.52
C ALA A 383 -17.82 24.55 16.06
N GLU A 384 -17.17 24.72 17.20
CA GLU A 384 -16.79 26.02 17.76
C GLU A 384 -15.80 26.77 16.87
N ALA A 385 -15.66 28.08 17.14
CA ALA A 385 -14.69 28.93 16.47
C ALA A 385 -13.25 28.39 16.72
N SER A 386 -12.40 28.48 15.71
CA SER A 386 -10.97 28.12 15.81
C SER A 386 -10.25 29.02 16.81
N SER A 387 -9.24 28.49 17.51
CA SER A 387 -8.31 29.29 18.29
C SER A 387 -7.48 30.25 17.41
N GLN A 388 -7.38 29.97 16.11
CA GLN A 388 -6.70 30.75 15.08
C GLN A 388 -7.75 31.34 14.10
N GLU A 389 -8.67 32.16 14.61
CA GLU A 389 -9.81 32.69 13.85
C GLU A 389 -9.46 33.43 12.56
N MET A 390 -8.26 33.99 12.47
CA MET A 390 -7.78 34.65 11.24
C MET A 390 -7.46 33.66 10.13
N ARG A 391 -7.20 32.38 10.45
CA ARG A 391 -6.75 31.35 9.50
C ARG A 391 -7.82 30.28 9.23
N PHE A 392 -8.59 29.94 10.24
CA PHE A 392 -9.59 28.88 10.17
C PHE A 392 -10.98 29.36 10.62
N ASP A 393 -12.03 28.72 10.11
CA ASP A 393 -13.40 29.05 10.47
C ASP A 393 -13.83 28.33 11.76
N ARG A 394 -13.51 27.04 11.84
CA ARG A 394 -13.89 26.15 12.95
C ARG A 394 -12.69 25.43 13.53
N LEU A 395 -12.85 24.97 14.77
CA LEU A 395 -11.85 24.16 15.45
C LEU A 395 -11.52 22.86 14.66
N ARG A 396 -12.52 22.24 14.00
CA ARG A 396 -12.28 21.09 13.12
C ARG A 396 -11.27 21.40 12.01
N ASP A 397 -11.41 22.55 11.36
CA ASP A 397 -10.53 22.97 10.28
C ASP A 397 -9.09 23.14 10.78
N GLU A 398 -8.92 23.73 11.97
CA GLU A 398 -7.64 23.91 12.64
C GLU A 398 -6.99 22.56 12.98
N LEU A 399 -7.71 21.64 13.62
CA LEU A 399 -7.19 20.32 14.02
C LEU A 399 -6.79 19.48 12.81
N CYS A 400 -7.62 19.46 11.77
CA CYS A 400 -7.32 18.79 10.52
C CYS A 400 -6.06 19.37 9.85
N TRP A 401 -5.89 20.69 9.92
CA TRP A 401 -4.72 21.35 9.36
C TRP A 401 -3.45 21.09 10.16
N ASN A 402 -3.54 21.08 11.49
CA ASN A 402 -2.40 20.73 12.35
C ASN A 402 -1.91 19.30 12.05
N LEU A 403 -2.85 18.38 11.88
CA LEU A 403 -2.51 17.02 11.48
C LEU A 403 -1.88 16.97 10.08
N ARG A 404 -2.42 17.74 9.10
CA ARG A 404 -1.80 17.90 7.78
C ARG A 404 -0.34 18.32 7.89
N GLU A 405 -0.04 19.36 8.69
CA GLU A 405 1.34 19.83 8.89
C GLU A 405 2.23 18.76 9.53
N THR A 406 1.68 17.93 10.40
CA THR A 406 2.40 16.81 11.02
C THR A 406 2.79 15.73 9.99
N PHE A 407 1.89 15.42 9.03
CA PHE A 407 2.18 14.53 7.91
C PHE A 407 3.20 15.15 6.93
N GLU A 408 3.03 16.43 6.56
CA GLU A 408 3.92 17.16 5.66
C GLU A 408 5.36 17.22 6.21
N LYS A 409 5.51 17.48 7.50
CA LYS A 409 6.80 17.47 8.23
C LYS A 409 7.35 16.05 8.45
N ARG A 410 6.60 15.03 8.04
CA ARG A 410 6.96 13.62 8.24
C ARG A 410 7.20 13.26 9.71
N ALA A 411 6.44 13.83 10.62
CA ALA A 411 6.62 13.73 12.07
C ALA A 411 5.65 12.72 12.74
N ILE A 412 5.04 11.84 11.98
CA ILE A 412 4.08 10.83 12.48
C ILE A 412 4.34 9.47 11.86
N SER A 413 4.09 8.40 12.63
CA SER A 413 3.99 7.01 12.19
C SER A 413 2.57 6.51 12.44
N ILE A 414 1.98 5.86 11.45
CA ILE A 414 0.64 5.29 11.52
C ILE A 414 0.69 3.80 11.16
N PRO A 415 -0.23 2.97 11.68
CA PRO A 415 -0.35 1.58 11.24
C PRO A 415 -0.83 1.51 9.78
N ASP A 416 -0.57 0.39 9.10
CA ASP A 416 -1.13 0.09 7.78
C ASP A 416 -2.64 -0.20 7.90
N ASP A 417 -3.43 0.86 8.10
CA ASP A 417 -4.89 0.82 8.20
C ASP A 417 -5.51 1.41 6.93
N PRO A 418 -6.03 0.55 6.03
CA PRO A 418 -6.59 1.00 4.75
C PRO A 418 -7.78 1.93 4.90
N LEU A 419 -8.53 1.86 6.03
CA LEU A 419 -9.66 2.77 6.28
C LEU A 419 -9.18 4.17 6.62
N LEU A 420 -8.23 4.29 7.56
CA LEU A 420 -7.63 5.57 7.89
C LEU A 420 -7.00 6.21 6.65
N ILE A 421 -6.22 5.43 5.88
CA ILE A 421 -5.57 5.92 4.66
C ILE A 421 -6.60 6.41 3.64
N GLY A 422 -7.68 5.65 3.45
CA GLY A 422 -8.78 6.03 2.55
C GLY A 422 -9.48 7.31 2.99
N GLU A 423 -9.80 7.43 4.28
CA GLU A 423 -10.44 8.62 4.84
C GLU A 423 -9.57 9.86 4.65
N MET A 424 -8.32 9.84 5.13
CA MET A 424 -7.46 11.03 5.13
C MET A 424 -7.03 11.49 3.73
N THR A 425 -6.87 10.59 2.76
CA THR A 425 -6.45 10.94 1.39
C THR A 425 -7.63 11.27 0.46
N SER A 426 -8.87 11.19 0.97
CA SER A 426 -10.08 11.57 0.24
C SER A 426 -10.55 12.98 0.55
N LEU A 427 -10.11 13.57 1.68
CA LEU A 427 -10.51 14.89 2.14
C LEU A 427 -9.85 16.00 1.33
N LYS A 428 -10.64 16.99 0.94
CA LYS A 428 -10.19 18.21 0.26
C LYS A 428 -10.29 19.41 1.19
N TYR A 429 -9.54 20.45 0.88
CA TYR A 429 -9.67 21.76 1.54
C TYR A 429 -9.88 22.88 0.53
N ASN A 430 -10.40 23.98 0.99
CA ASN A 430 -10.56 25.21 0.22
C ASN A 430 -9.91 26.38 1.00
N ASP A 431 -8.94 27.04 0.39
CA ASP A 431 -8.24 28.22 0.89
C ASP A 431 -8.66 29.52 0.14
N GLU A 432 -9.51 29.38 -0.88
CA GLU A 432 -10.08 30.48 -1.67
C GLU A 432 -11.51 30.83 -1.20
N THR A 433 -11.74 30.78 0.11
CA THR A 433 -13.03 31.15 0.68
C THR A 433 -13.24 32.67 0.66
N MET A 434 -14.50 33.13 0.63
CA MET A 434 -14.81 34.57 0.59
C MET A 434 -14.22 35.40 1.75
N ASN A 435 -13.95 34.74 2.88
CA ASN A 435 -13.34 35.34 4.07
C ASN A 435 -11.81 35.05 4.18
N GLY A 436 -11.19 34.43 3.18
CA GLY A 436 -9.78 34.09 3.16
C GLY A 436 -9.35 33.00 4.13
N LYS A 437 -10.29 32.32 4.79
CA LYS A 437 -10.01 31.27 5.77
C LYS A 437 -9.93 29.90 5.10
N ILE A 438 -9.07 29.03 5.62
CA ILE A 438 -8.98 27.64 5.20
C ILE A 438 -10.17 26.85 5.75
N LYS A 439 -10.81 26.10 4.88
CA LYS A 439 -11.95 25.25 5.23
C LYS A 439 -11.73 23.83 4.73
N VAL A 440 -11.86 22.86 5.62
CA VAL A 440 -11.80 21.43 5.27
C VAL A 440 -13.18 20.95 4.85
N GLU A 441 -13.23 20.05 3.88
CA GLU A 441 -14.46 19.46 3.36
C GLU A 441 -15.32 18.86 4.49
N SER A 442 -16.61 19.20 4.49
CA SER A 442 -17.53 18.77 5.55
C SER A 442 -17.98 17.32 5.36
N LYS A 443 -18.39 16.63 6.46
CA LYS A 443 -19.02 15.29 6.38
C LYS A 443 -20.22 15.29 5.39
N ARG A 444 -20.96 16.39 5.27
CA ARG A 444 -22.06 16.54 4.31
C ARG A 444 -21.59 16.55 2.85
N ASP A 445 -20.46 17.18 2.57
CA ASP A 445 -19.92 17.26 1.21
C ASP A 445 -19.27 15.94 0.81
N LEU A 446 -18.59 15.24 1.73
CA LEU A 446 -18.10 13.86 1.53
C LEU A 446 -19.26 12.92 1.18
N LYS A 447 -20.37 13.01 1.91
CA LYS A 447 -21.56 12.19 1.64
C LYS A 447 -22.17 12.45 0.25
N LYS A 448 -22.11 13.69 -0.29
CA LYS A 448 -22.52 13.99 -1.67
C LYS A 448 -21.62 13.28 -2.70
N ARG A 449 -20.36 13.04 -2.37
CA ARG A 449 -19.40 12.29 -3.18
C ARG A 449 -19.48 10.78 -2.98
N GLY A 450 -20.43 10.29 -2.17
CA GLY A 450 -20.57 8.86 -1.85
C GLY A 450 -19.46 8.32 -0.90
N ILE A 451 -18.81 9.22 -0.15
CA ILE A 451 -17.75 8.85 0.82
C ILE A 451 -18.37 8.83 2.21
N GLU A 452 -18.09 7.78 2.97
CA GLU A 452 -18.54 7.62 4.36
C GLU A 452 -17.85 8.62 5.31
N SER A 453 -18.38 8.77 6.53
CA SER A 453 -17.82 9.66 7.55
C SER A 453 -16.37 9.26 7.88
N PRO A 454 -15.42 10.22 7.95
CA PRO A 454 -14.01 9.91 8.18
C PRO A 454 -13.70 9.80 9.69
N ASN A 455 -14.36 8.87 10.39
CA ASN A 455 -14.35 8.77 11.85
C ASN A 455 -12.96 8.44 12.41
N ARG A 456 -12.14 7.64 11.70
CA ARG A 456 -10.76 7.33 12.09
C ARG A 456 -9.86 8.56 11.95
N PHE A 457 -10.03 9.29 10.85
CA PHE A 457 -9.29 10.52 10.62
C PHE A 457 -9.71 11.62 11.61
N ASP A 458 -11.01 11.81 11.86
CA ASP A 458 -11.51 12.79 12.83
C ASP A 458 -10.96 12.47 14.24
N ALA A 459 -11.03 11.18 14.68
CA ALA A 459 -10.43 10.74 15.94
C ALA A 459 -8.91 11.01 16.02
N LEU A 460 -8.18 10.82 14.92
CA LEU A 460 -6.76 11.14 14.84
C LEU A 460 -6.51 12.65 14.93
N CYS A 461 -7.35 13.48 14.29
CA CYS A 461 -7.27 14.94 14.38
C CYS A 461 -7.42 15.45 15.82
N TYR A 462 -8.25 14.80 16.63
CA TYR A 462 -8.44 15.23 18.03
C TYR A 462 -7.14 15.07 18.85
N THR A 463 -6.25 14.17 18.49
CA THR A 463 -4.94 14.03 19.16
C THR A 463 -4.03 15.25 18.95
N GLU A 464 -4.34 16.12 17.99
CA GLU A 464 -3.59 17.38 17.73
C GLU A 464 -4.12 18.58 18.53
N TYR A 465 -5.10 18.39 19.42
CA TYR A 465 -5.75 19.50 20.16
C TYR A 465 -4.76 20.37 20.94
N TYR A 466 -3.73 19.79 21.53
CA TYR A 466 -2.67 20.54 22.23
C TYR A 466 -1.31 20.57 21.51
N GLY A 467 -1.16 19.85 20.42
CA GLY A 467 0.14 19.65 19.75
C GLY A 467 1.16 18.86 20.60
N TYR A 468 2.00 18.08 19.95
CA TYR A 468 2.93 17.16 20.60
C TYR A 468 3.91 17.84 21.60
N GLU A 469 4.50 18.96 21.21
CA GLU A 469 5.44 19.71 22.06
C GLU A 469 4.80 20.23 23.34
N MET A 470 3.58 20.72 23.27
CA MET A 470 2.84 21.22 24.42
C MET A 470 2.45 20.07 25.35
N LEU A 471 1.98 18.95 24.80
CA LEU A 471 1.66 17.74 25.57
C LEU A 471 2.87 17.19 26.34
N ARG A 472 4.03 17.15 25.71
CA ARG A 472 5.28 16.74 26.35
C ARG A 472 5.67 17.64 27.52
N LYS A 473 5.46 18.96 27.38
CA LYS A 473 5.67 19.92 28.48
C LYS A 473 4.65 19.75 29.62
N MET A 474 3.41 19.37 29.28
CA MET A 474 2.31 19.19 30.24
C MET A 474 2.43 17.92 31.09
N THR A 475 2.93 16.84 30.49
CA THR A 475 2.98 15.51 31.10
C THR A 475 4.33 15.18 31.74
N GLY A 476 5.36 16.02 31.59
CA GLY A 476 6.63 15.92 32.30
C GLY A 476 6.42 15.94 33.81
N THR A 477 7.26 15.23 34.57
CA THR A 477 7.12 14.91 36.02
C THR A 477 6.82 16.08 36.98
N LYS A 478 7.02 17.32 36.55
CA LYS A 478 6.64 18.54 37.28
C LYS A 478 5.36 19.21 36.72
N GLY A 479 4.85 18.76 35.59
CA GLY A 479 3.69 19.37 34.91
C GLY A 479 2.34 18.82 35.33
N ARG A 480 2.27 17.54 35.76
CA ARG A 480 1.02 16.84 36.08
C ARG A 480 0.15 17.56 37.13
N ASP A 481 0.77 18.03 38.22
CA ASP A 481 0.03 18.68 39.32
C ASP A 481 -0.37 20.14 39.01
N ASN A 482 0.44 20.87 38.25
CA ASN A 482 0.14 22.25 37.87
C ASN A 482 -0.97 22.34 36.80
N TRP A 483 -1.07 21.34 35.96
CA TRP A 483 -2.06 21.30 34.89
C TRP A 483 -3.45 20.86 35.33
N ARG A 484 -3.55 19.89 36.26
CA ARG A 484 -4.83 19.60 36.93
C ARG A 484 -5.46 20.87 37.50
N LYS A 485 -4.66 21.70 38.17
CA LYS A 485 -5.14 22.98 38.73
C LYS A 485 -5.55 23.98 37.64
N LYS A 486 -4.86 24.00 36.49
CA LYS A 486 -5.15 24.94 35.40
C LYS A 486 -6.34 24.51 34.54
N ALA A 487 -6.48 23.22 34.22
CA ALA A 487 -7.65 22.65 33.55
C ALA A 487 -8.91 22.86 34.40
N GLU A 488 -8.85 22.62 35.71
CA GLU A 488 -9.97 22.89 36.62
C GLU A 488 -10.32 24.39 36.75
N SER A 489 -9.34 25.30 36.58
CA SER A 489 -9.57 26.73 36.64
C SER A 489 -10.17 27.33 35.38
N THR A 490 -9.86 26.76 34.21
CA THR A 490 -10.40 27.27 32.92
C THR A 490 -11.87 26.96 32.72
N TRP A 491 -12.38 25.92 33.37
CA TRP A 491 -13.81 25.54 33.32
C TRP A 491 -14.72 26.25 34.36
N ARG A 492 -14.15 27.03 35.27
CA ARG A 492 -14.90 27.83 36.24
C ARG A 492 -15.19 29.26 35.76
N THR A 493 -14.76 29.61 34.55
CA THR A 493 -14.87 30.97 33.98
C THR A 493 -15.61 31.01 32.63
N VAL A 494 -16.44 30.00 32.31
CA VAL A 494 -17.41 30.04 31.19
C VAL A 494 -18.79 29.75 31.73
#